data_394c1860ae2f6ecd91274cb8e92a5040
#
_entry.id   394c1860ae2f6ecd91274cb8e92a5040
#
_cell.length_a   1.000
_cell.length_b   1.000
_cell.length_c   1.000
_cell.angle_alpha   90.00
_cell.angle_beta   90.00
_cell.angle_gamma   90.00
#
_symmetry.space_group_name_H-M   'P 1'
#
loop_
_entity.id
_entity.type
_entity.pdbx_description
1 polymer ?
#
loop_
_entity_poly.entity_id
_entity_poly.type
_entity_poly.pdbx_seq_one_letter_code
_entity_poly.pdbx_strand_id
1 'polypeptide(L)'
;SGGVDSSAMANLARRAAQSSVHTFTLAFEDQALNEGPIARRISEAIGTDHHEVVLTEADFAASLDAALDSLDQPTFDGLNAYTMSRAIRSAGYKVAISGTGGDELFGGYRSFRELPLLQKLLRSAAFVPRSWQAGGARLLTQRLGRSASGFPGQTRWSKLPDMLRRGGDLIGLYQLAYALFLPELQRDLLAADFAEPLSDGLHPAMRQRLDGETQGCSPLTAISIMEQRIFLGERLLRDNDAASMACSLEQRVPLVDQVLLENVSRLPEAVRFEPLGRKAILRRIGLSGLDPALFDRPKSGFVMPFDRWIRRGLKKAMDETLRDPAAVEAAGLNPATVERLWQAFLDGSPGIYWSRVWAIYALVQWCHRNRVFR
;
A
#
# COMPACT_ATOMS: atom_id res chain seq x y z
N SER A 1 0.30 16.29 -3.26
CA SER A 1 -0.92 15.81 -2.58
C SER A 1 -1.30 16.75 -1.44
N GLY A 2 -2.54 16.68 -1.01
CA GLY A 2 -2.97 17.43 0.18
C GLY A 2 -2.61 16.73 1.50
N GLY A 3 -1.72 15.76 1.51
CA GLY A 3 -1.29 15.00 2.69
C GLY A 3 -0.29 15.75 3.57
N VAL A 4 -0.26 15.40 4.86
CA VAL A 4 0.65 16.02 5.86
C VAL A 4 2.12 15.87 5.45
N ASP A 5 2.53 14.69 5.01
CA ASP A 5 3.94 14.38 4.73
C ASP A 5 4.49 15.17 3.55
N SER A 6 3.78 15.16 2.42
CA SER A 6 4.18 15.93 1.24
C SER A 6 4.15 17.43 1.50
N SER A 7 3.14 17.91 2.23
CA SER A 7 3.04 19.33 2.59
C SER A 7 4.14 19.76 3.55
N ALA A 8 4.50 18.91 4.52
CA ALA A 8 5.61 19.16 5.42
C ALA A 8 6.93 19.26 4.65
N MET A 9 7.18 18.34 3.70
CA MET A 9 8.38 18.41 2.86
C MET A 9 8.40 19.66 1.98
N ALA A 10 7.28 20.01 1.35
CA ALA A 10 7.17 21.21 0.53
C ALA A 10 7.42 22.50 1.35
N ASN A 11 6.82 22.60 2.55
CA ASN A 11 7.02 23.75 3.45
C ASN A 11 8.46 23.86 3.95
N LEU A 12 9.07 22.75 4.35
CA LEU A 12 10.48 22.74 4.77
C LEU A 12 11.41 23.09 3.60
N ALA A 13 11.16 22.53 2.42
CA ALA A 13 11.91 22.86 1.22
C ALA A 13 11.79 24.37 0.87
N ARG A 14 10.57 24.93 0.93
CA ARG A 14 10.34 26.34 0.66
C ARG A 14 11.06 27.26 1.64
N ARG A 15 11.10 26.88 2.92
CA ARG A 15 11.81 27.64 3.98
C ARG A 15 13.33 27.57 3.83
N ALA A 16 13.85 26.48 3.30
CA ALA A 16 15.28 26.28 3.09
C ALA A 16 15.79 26.83 1.75
N ALA A 17 14.92 26.93 0.75
CA ALA A 17 15.31 27.32 -0.60
C ALA A 17 15.47 28.84 -0.75
N GLN A 18 16.48 29.24 -1.52
CA GLN A 18 16.67 30.63 -1.96
C GLN A 18 15.92 30.94 -3.26
N SER A 19 15.52 29.92 -4.01
CA SER A 19 14.76 30.02 -5.27
C SER A 19 13.33 29.51 -5.12
N SER A 20 12.51 29.63 -6.17
CA SER A 20 11.17 29.05 -6.21
C SER A 20 11.22 27.55 -6.04
N VAL A 21 10.25 27.02 -5.27
CA VAL A 21 10.02 25.59 -5.12
C VAL A 21 8.81 25.21 -5.95
N HIS A 22 8.99 24.24 -6.84
CA HIS A 22 7.91 23.70 -7.66
C HIS A 22 7.29 22.48 -7.00
N THR A 23 5.97 22.39 -7.02
CA THR A 23 5.21 21.26 -6.47
C THR A 23 4.31 20.63 -7.52
N PHE A 24 4.16 19.32 -7.48
CA PHE A 24 3.39 18.56 -8.45
C PHE A 24 2.30 17.74 -7.77
N THR A 25 1.12 17.69 -8.38
CA THR A 25 0.02 16.84 -7.93
C THR A 25 -0.63 16.15 -9.13
N LEU A 26 -0.90 14.83 -9.01
CA LEU A 26 -1.80 14.17 -9.95
C LEU A 26 -3.24 14.54 -9.60
N ALA A 27 -3.96 15.00 -10.59
CA ALA A 27 -5.38 15.28 -10.55
C ALA A 27 -6.13 14.27 -11.45
N PHE A 28 -7.40 14.06 -11.17
CA PHE A 28 -8.27 13.18 -11.95
C PHE A 28 -9.53 13.92 -12.35
N GLU A 29 -10.13 13.50 -13.46
CA GLU A 29 -11.46 14.00 -13.87
C GLU A 29 -12.54 13.63 -12.84
N ASP A 30 -12.35 12.54 -12.11
CA ASP A 30 -13.22 12.12 -11.03
C ASP A 30 -13.04 13.00 -9.78
N GLN A 31 -14.00 13.89 -9.55
CA GLN A 31 -13.94 14.85 -8.44
C GLN A 31 -13.86 14.19 -7.06
N ALA A 32 -14.40 12.98 -6.89
CA ALA A 32 -14.36 12.27 -5.62
C ALA A 32 -12.94 11.80 -5.24
N LEU A 33 -12.08 11.60 -6.24
CA LEU A 33 -10.69 11.16 -6.07
C LEU A 33 -9.68 12.29 -6.31
N ASN A 34 -10.15 13.48 -6.72
CA ASN A 34 -9.27 14.58 -7.11
C ASN A 34 -8.78 15.38 -5.89
N GLU A 35 -7.50 15.23 -5.55
CA GLU A 35 -6.84 16.02 -4.51
C GLU A 35 -6.30 17.39 -5.02
N GLY A 36 -6.39 17.70 -6.31
CA GLY A 36 -5.88 18.93 -6.91
C GLY A 36 -6.31 20.20 -6.19
N PRO A 37 -7.63 20.43 -5.94
CA PRO A 37 -8.09 21.68 -5.32
C PRO A 37 -7.50 21.91 -3.92
N ILE A 38 -7.33 20.87 -3.12
CA ILE A 38 -6.73 21.02 -1.79
C ILE A 38 -5.21 21.20 -1.86
N ALA A 39 -4.54 20.48 -2.79
CA ALA A 39 -3.11 20.62 -2.99
C ALA A 39 -2.76 22.05 -3.47
N ARG A 40 -3.57 22.64 -4.35
CA ARG A 40 -3.43 24.03 -4.79
C ARG A 40 -3.53 25.01 -3.61
N ARG A 41 -4.56 24.92 -2.80
CA ARG A 41 -4.72 25.78 -1.61
C ARG A 41 -3.54 25.67 -0.63
N ILE A 42 -3.03 24.47 -0.41
CA ILE A 42 -1.85 24.25 0.44
C ILE A 42 -0.62 24.85 -0.20
N SER A 43 -0.43 24.67 -1.51
CA SER A 43 0.69 25.23 -2.27
C SER A 43 0.70 26.77 -2.24
N GLU A 44 -0.47 27.40 -2.40
CA GLU A 44 -0.66 28.85 -2.26
C GLU A 44 -0.26 29.33 -0.85
N ALA A 45 -0.69 28.60 0.19
CA ALA A 45 -0.34 28.93 1.57
C ALA A 45 1.17 28.78 1.87
N ILE A 46 1.84 27.82 1.25
CA ILE A 46 3.30 27.61 1.36
C ILE A 46 4.07 28.64 0.50
N GLY A 47 3.48 29.13 -0.57
CA GLY A 47 4.15 29.99 -1.55
C GLY A 47 5.05 29.21 -2.51
N THR A 48 4.56 28.09 -3.05
CA THR A 48 5.23 27.29 -4.07
C THR A 48 4.59 27.50 -5.45
N ASP A 49 5.33 27.22 -6.50
CA ASP A 49 4.84 27.18 -7.87
C ASP A 49 4.22 25.80 -8.13
N HIS A 50 2.89 25.76 -8.28
CA HIS A 50 2.13 24.51 -8.29
C HIS A 50 1.70 24.07 -9.68
N HIS A 51 1.99 22.81 -9.98
CA HIS A 51 1.64 22.15 -11.24
C HIS A 51 0.67 20.99 -10.97
N GLU A 52 -0.52 21.09 -11.55
CA GLU A 52 -1.48 19.99 -11.57
C GLU A 52 -1.36 19.21 -12.88
N VAL A 53 -1.12 17.92 -12.76
CA VAL A 53 -1.06 16.99 -13.90
C VAL A 53 -2.36 16.19 -13.91
N VAL A 54 -3.23 16.50 -14.86
CA VAL A 54 -4.48 15.76 -15.03
C VAL A 54 -4.16 14.45 -15.74
N LEU A 55 -4.45 13.32 -15.07
CA LEU A 55 -4.29 11.99 -15.63
C LEU A 55 -5.65 11.46 -16.10
N THR A 56 -5.78 11.24 -17.40
CA THR A 56 -6.95 10.61 -18.00
C THR A 56 -6.79 9.09 -18.09
N GLU A 57 -7.90 8.37 -18.27
CA GLU A 57 -7.89 6.93 -18.55
C GLU A 57 -7.08 6.59 -19.81
N ALA A 58 -7.19 7.43 -20.85
CA ALA A 58 -6.47 7.26 -22.10
C ALA A 58 -4.94 7.42 -21.92
N ASP A 59 -4.50 8.44 -21.16
CA ASP A 59 -3.08 8.66 -20.86
C ASP A 59 -2.49 7.51 -20.07
N PHE A 60 -3.26 6.98 -19.11
CA PHE A 60 -2.85 5.82 -18.34
C PHE A 60 -2.74 4.57 -19.22
N ALA A 61 -3.76 4.27 -20.02
CA ALA A 61 -3.75 3.12 -20.93
C ALA A 61 -2.60 3.20 -21.93
N ALA A 62 -2.33 4.37 -22.50
CA ALA A 62 -1.21 4.58 -23.43
C ALA A 62 0.17 4.40 -22.79
N SER A 63 0.28 4.55 -21.48
CA SER A 63 1.55 4.41 -20.75
C SER A 63 1.69 3.08 -20.02
N LEU A 64 0.67 2.21 -20.06
CA LEU A 64 0.62 1.00 -19.26
C LEU A 64 1.78 0.05 -19.54
N ASP A 65 2.10 -0.20 -20.81
CA ASP A 65 3.19 -1.11 -21.19
C ASP A 65 4.54 -0.60 -20.67
N ALA A 66 4.85 0.67 -20.88
CA ALA A 66 6.10 1.25 -20.38
C ALA A 66 6.16 1.28 -18.83
N ALA A 67 5.01 1.45 -18.18
CA ALA A 67 4.93 1.41 -16.72
C ALA A 67 5.12 -0.02 -16.19
N LEU A 68 4.59 -1.05 -16.85
CA LEU A 68 4.81 -2.45 -16.51
C LEU A 68 6.27 -2.87 -16.76
N ASP A 69 6.89 -2.39 -17.84
CA ASP A 69 8.30 -2.62 -18.13
C ASP A 69 9.26 -1.98 -17.11
N SER A 70 8.79 -0.94 -16.39
CA SER A 70 9.58 -0.27 -15.34
C SER A 70 9.65 -1.04 -14.03
N LEU A 71 8.83 -2.09 -13.85
CA LEU A 71 8.75 -2.82 -12.59
C LEU A 71 9.89 -3.83 -12.46
N ASP A 72 10.70 -3.72 -11.42
CA ASP A 72 11.74 -4.70 -11.08
C ASP A 72 11.21 -5.87 -10.23
N GLN A 73 9.99 -5.77 -9.72
CA GLN A 73 9.28 -6.80 -8.97
C GLN A 73 7.77 -6.76 -9.29
N PRO A 74 7.04 -7.88 -9.12
CA PRO A 74 5.60 -7.93 -9.40
C PRO A 74 4.78 -7.20 -8.32
N THR A 75 4.79 -5.89 -8.37
CA THR A 75 4.05 -5.01 -7.45
C THR A 75 2.75 -4.50 -8.09
N PHE A 76 1.81 -4.08 -7.26
CA PHE A 76 0.59 -3.44 -7.74
C PHE A 76 0.56 -1.91 -7.53
N ASP A 77 1.56 -1.32 -6.88
CA ASP A 77 1.61 0.13 -6.55
C ASP A 77 2.55 0.96 -7.45
N GLY A 78 3.56 0.34 -8.09
CA GLY A 78 4.62 1.05 -8.83
C GLY A 78 4.14 1.97 -9.94
N LEU A 79 2.95 1.71 -10.51
CA LEU A 79 2.38 2.52 -11.59
C LEU A 79 2.07 3.96 -11.18
N ASN A 80 1.71 4.20 -9.93
CA ASN A 80 1.50 5.55 -9.40
C ASN A 80 2.80 6.35 -9.44
N ALA A 81 3.89 5.72 -9.02
CA ALA A 81 5.22 6.32 -9.02
C ALA A 81 5.71 6.60 -10.45
N TYR A 82 5.50 5.66 -11.38
CA TYR A 82 5.85 5.84 -12.79
C TYR A 82 5.12 7.03 -13.41
N THR A 83 3.80 7.10 -13.25
CA THR A 83 2.99 8.16 -13.84
C THR A 83 3.39 9.54 -13.32
N MET A 84 3.59 9.68 -12.01
CA MET A 84 4.06 10.93 -11.40
C MET A 84 5.46 11.29 -11.88
N SER A 85 6.38 10.33 -11.91
CA SER A 85 7.77 10.55 -12.32
C SER A 85 7.86 10.98 -13.78
N ARG A 86 7.08 10.37 -14.67
CA ARG A 86 6.99 10.76 -16.07
C ARG A 86 6.49 12.20 -16.23
N ALA A 87 5.47 12.57 -15.47
CA ALA A 87 4.91 13.93 -15.53
C ALA A 87 5.94 14.99 -15.07
N ILE A 88 6.61 14.75 -13.95
CA ILE A 88 7.66 15.64 -13.42
C ILE A 88 8.83 15.74 -14.41
N ARG A 89 9.24 14.61 -14.98
CA ARG A 89 10.32 14.56 -15.96
C ARG A 89 9.97 15.31 -17.25
N SER A 90 8.74 15.17 -17.72
CA SER A 90 8.23 15.90 -18.91
C SER A 90 8.19 17.41 -18.68
N ALA A 91 8.02 17.86 -17.44
CA ALA A 91 8.14 19.27 -17.06
C ALA A 91 9.60 19.77 -16.96
N GLY A 92 10.60 18.91 -17.27
CA GLY A 92 12.02 19.30 -17.35
C GLY A 92 12.82 19.05 -16.07
N TYR A 93 12.21 18.54 -14.99
CA TYR A 93 12.90 18.31 -13.73
C TYR A 93 13.63 16.96 -13.74
N LYS A 94 14.76 16.90 -13.03
CA LYS A 94 15.62 15.70 -12.91
C LYS A 94 15.59 15.11 -11.51
N VAL A 95 15.15 15.87 -10.52
CA VAL A 95 15.10 15.48 -9.11
C VAL A 95 13.75 15.88 -8.55
N ALA A 96 13.14 14.99 -7.77
CA ALA A 96 11.92 15.25 -7.01
C ALA A 96 12.12 14.86 -5.54
N ILE A 97 11.42 15.56 -4.64
CA ILE A 97 11.39 15.26 -3.21
C ILE A 97 10.01 14.71 -2.86
N SER A 98 9.98 13.60 -2.14
CA SER A 98 8.76 12.94 -1.68
C SER A 98 8.66 12.95 -0.14
N GLY A 99 7.43 12.95 0.36
CA GLY A 99 7.13 12.78 1.79
C GLY A 99 7.03 11.33 2.26
N THR A 100 7.50 10.37 1.47
CA THR A 100 7.51 8.94 1.81
C THR A 100 8.30 8.71 3.09
N GLY A 101 7.82 7.85 3.99
CA GLY A 101 8.43 7.54 5.28
C GLY A 101 7.74 8.19 6.48
N GLY A 102 6.91 9.21 6.28
CA GLY A 102 6.26 9.92 7.37
C GLY A 102 5.23 9.10 8.15
N ASP A 103 4.51 8.25 7.49
CA ASP A 103 3.52 7.37 8.12
C ASP A 103 4.19 6.28 8.97
N GLU A 104 5.27 5.71 8.47
CA GLU A 104 6.05 4.63 9.08
C GLU A 104 6.80 5.12 10.32
N LEU A 105 7.36 6.32 10.25
CA LEU A 105 8.10 6.90 11.34
C LEU A 105 7.21 7.41 12.48
N PHE A 106 6.10 8.05 12.14
CA PHE A 106 5.28 8.81 13.08
C PHE A 106 3.90 8.22 13.34
N GLY A 107 3.69 6.95 12.99
CA GLY A 107 2.48 6.21 13.33
C GLY A 107 1.22 6.69 12.61
N GLY A 108 1.33 6.99 11.30
CA GLY A 108 0.22 7.54 10.53
C GLY A 108 -0.81 6.51 10.06
N TYR A 109 -0.44 5.23 9.98
CA TYR A 109 -1.33 4.17 9.51
C TYR A 109 -2.31 3.67 10.56
N ARG A 110 -3.38 3.03 10.09
CA ARG A 110 -4.38 2.40 10.97
C ARG A 110 -3.80 1.22 11.77
N SER A 111 -2.78 0.55 11.23
CA SER A 111 -2.05 -0.55 11.90
C SER A 111 -1.60 -0.17 13.30
N PHE A 112 -1.10 1.05 13.50
CA PHE A 112 -0.67 1.55 14.81
C PHE A 112 -1.77 1.64 15.86
N ARG A 113 -3.03 1.81 15.45
CA ARG A 113 -4.18 1.86 16.38
C ARG A 113 -4.85 0.51 16.56
N GLU A 114 -5.01 -0.21 15.45
CA GLU A 114 -5.86 -1.40 15.41
C GLU A 114 -5.13 -2.65 15.88
N LEU A 115 -3.86 -2.84 15.46
CA LEU A 115 -3.13 -4.06 15.78
C LEU A 115 -2.75 -4.21 17.25
N PRO A 116 -2.32 -3.17 17.99
CA PRO A 116 -2.07 -3.28 19.43
C PRO A 116 -3.32 -3.66 20.22
N LEU A 117 -4.45 -3.06 19.88
CA LEU A 117 -5.73 -3.37 20.53
C LEU A 117 -6.16 -4.80 20.23
N LEU A 118 -6.08 -5.22 18.96
CA LEU A 118 -6.39 -6.57 18.55
C LEU A 118 -5.49 -7.60 19.23
N GLN A 119 -4.17 -7.34 19.25
CA GLN A 119 -3.21 -8.21 19.93
C GLN A 119 -3.55 -8.39 21.42
N LYS A 120 -3.84 -7.27 22.10
CA LYS A 120 -4.23 -7.28 23.51
C LYS A 120 -5.49 -8.14 23.74
N LEU A 121 -6.51 -7.93 22.92
CA LEU A 121 -7.77 -8.70 22.97
C LEU A 121 -7.52 -10.20 22.73
N LEU A 122 -6.74 -10.56 21.73
CA LEU A 122 -6.44 -11.95 21.40
C LEU A 122 -5.59 -12.64 22.46
N ARG A 123 -4.64 -11.94 23.06
CA ARG A 123 -3.87 -12.46 24.23
C ARG A 123 -4.77 -12.71 25.41
N SER A 124 -5.72 -11.82 25.70
CA SER A 124 -6.70 -12.02 26.76
C SER A 124 -7.66 -13.18 26.46
N ALA A 125 -8.05 -13.34 25.19
CA ALA A 125 -8.90 -14.45 24.74
C ALA A 125 -8.19 -15.81 24.77
N ALA A 126 -6.86 -15.88 24.86
CA ALA A 126 -6.12 -17.12 24.98
C ALA A 126 -6.46 -17.91 26.27
N PHE A 127 -7.00 -17.23 27.27
CA PHE A 127 -7.53 -17.86 28.51
C PHE A 127 -8.91 -18.53 28.33
N VAL A 128 -9.59 -18.28 27.17
CA VAL A 128 -10.88 -18.94 26.86
C VAL A 128 -10.62 -20.34 26.29
N PRO A 129 -11.33 -21.39 26.74
CA PRO A 129 -11.14 -22.75 26.21
C PRO A 129 -11.24 -22.81 24.68
N ARG A 130 -10.32 -23.51 24.04
CA ARG A 130 -10.23 -23.63 22.57
C ARG A 130 -11.53 -24.12 21.91
N SER A 131 -12.32 -24.95 22.60
CA SER A 131 -13.64 -25.43 22.15
C SER A 131 -14.65 -24.29 21.96
N TRP A 132 -14.62 -23.26 22.83
CA TRP A 132 -15.49 -22.10 22.76
C TRP A 132 -15.01 -21.12 21.66
N GLN A 133 -13.70 -20.99 21.51
CA GLN A 133 -13.11 -20.19 20.42
C GLN A 133 -13.46 -20.76 19.04
N ALA A 134 -13.39 -22.09 18.89
CA ALA A 134 -13.74 -22.76 17.63
C ALA A 134 -15.25 -22.68 17.30
N GLY A 135 -16.12 -22.77 18.30
CA GLY A 135 -17.57 -22.60 18.13
C GLY A 135 -17.95 -21.19 17.72
N GLY A 136 -17.40 -20.19 18.41
CA GLY A 136 -17.62 -18.78 18.10
C GLY A 136 -17.07 -18.38 16.72
N ALA A 137 -15.88 -18.84 16.35
CA ALA A 137 -15.29 -18.61 15.04
C ALA A 137 -16.12 -19.23 13.91
N ARG A 138 -16.64 -20.47 14.09
CA ARG A 138 -17.51 -21.14 13.10
C ARG A 138 -18.83 -20.39 12.88
N LEU A 139 -19.48 -19.91 13.93
CA LEU A 139 -20.73 -19.14 13.83
C LEU A 139 -20.51 -17.79 13.13
N LEU A 140 -19.38 -17.12 13.40
CA LEU A 140 -19.00 -15.87 12.74
C LEU A 140 -18.64 -16.09 11.26
N THR A 141 -17.92 -17.15 10.92
CA THR A 141 -17.55 -17.47 9.53
C THR A 141 -18.75 -17.85 8.68
N GLN A 142 -19.73 -18.56 9.22
CA GLN A 142 -20.93 -18.94 8.47
C GLN A 142 -21.82 -17.74 8.11
N ARG A 143 -21.83 -16.69 8.95
CA ARG A 143 -22.67 -15.50 8.72
C ARG A 143 -21.96 -14.34 8.00
N LEU A 144 -20.62 -14.25 8.07
CA LEU A 144 -19.87 -13.07 7.64
C LEU A 144 -18.81 -13.36 6.55
N GLY A 145 -18.57 -14.62 6.20
CA GLY A 145 -17.30 -15.02 5.60
C GLY A 145 -17.25 -15.19 4.09
N ARG A 146 -18.34 -15.44 3.39
CA ARG A 146 -18.29 -15.73 1.96
C ARG A 146 -19.16 -14.77 1.15
N SER A 147 -18.56 -14.20 0.10
CA SER A 147 -19.30 -13.55 -1.00
C SER A 147 -20.15 -14.60 -1.74
N ALA A 148 -21.19 -14.17 -2.43
CA ALA A 148 -21.98 -15.02 -3.34
C ALA A 148 -21.13 -15.71 -4.40
N SER A 149 -19.94 -15.18 -4.71
CA SER A 149 -18.93 -15.76 -5.61
C SER A 149 -18.12 -16.92 -5.02
N GLY A 150 -18.33 -17.28 -3.75
CA GLY A 150 -17.54 -18.33 -3.06
C GLY A 150 -16.16 -17.88 -2.58
N PHE A 151 -15.71 -16.67 -2.90
CA PHE A 151 -14.42 -16.14 -2.44
C PHE A 151 -14.55 -15.37 -1.12
N PRO A 152 -13.52 -15.41 -0.25
CA PRO A 152 -13.47 -14.55 0.94
C PRO A 152 -13.39 -13.08 0.51
N GLY A 153 -14.27 -12.23 1.06
CA GLY A 153 -14.25 -10.80 0.79
C GLY A 153 -12.95 -10.14 1.29
N GLN A 154 -12.59 -8.97 0.73
CA GLN A 154 -11.48 -8.14 1.23
C GLN A 154 -11.89 -7.24 2.41
N THR A 155 -12.86 -7.67 3.19
CA THR A 155 -13.33 -6.90 4.35
C THR A 155 -12.53 -7.28 5.61
N ARG A 156 -12.55 -6.42 6.62
CA ARG A 156 -11.94 -6.73 7.92
C ARG A 156 -12.59 -7.95 8.59
N TRP A 157 -13.88 -8.11 8.41
CA TRP A 157 -14.65 -9.21 8.99
C TRP A 157 -14.24 -10.58 8.40
N SER A 158 -13.93 -10.61 7.10
CA SER A 158 -13.45 -11.85 6.47
C SER A 158 -12.06 -12.28 6.93
N LYS A 159 -11.25 -11.34 7.44
CA LYS A 159 -9.92 -11.62 8.03
C LYS A 159 -9.97 -12.09 9.47
N LEU A 160 -11.07 -11.83 10.18
CA LEU A 160 -11.18 -12.11 11.62
C LEU A 160 -10.91 -13.57 12.01
N PRO A 161 -11.41 -14.59 11.28
CA PRO A 161 -11.11 -15.98 11.63
C PRO A 161 -9.62 -16.32 11.57
N ASP A 162 -8.91 -15.80 10.56
CA ASP A 162 -7.48 -16.01 10.43
C ASP A 162 -6.70 -15.26 11.52
N MET A 163 -7.12 -14.03 11.86
CA MET A 163 -6.56 -13.27 12.97
C MET A 163 -6.74 -13.97 14.32
N LEU A 164 -7.91 -14.57 14.57
CA LEU A 164 -8.16 -15.37 15.78
C LEU A 164 -7.21 -16.58 15.87
N ARG A 165 -6.94 -17.26 14.75
CA ARG A 165 -5.99 -18.39 14.72
C ARG A 165 -4.55 -17.97 15.02
N ARG A 166 -4.15 -16.73 14.70
CA ARG A 166 -2.82 -16.19 14.99
C ARG A 166 -2.62 -15.82 16.46
N GLY A 167 -3.70 -15.65 17.21
CA GLY A 167 -3.62 -15.26 18.61
C GLY A 167 -2.87 -13.95 18.80
N GLY A 168 -1.89 -13.92 19.72
CA GLY A 168 -1.10 -12.73 20.01
C GLY A 168 0.13 -12.51 19.13
N ASP A 169 0.31 -13.27 18.04
CA ASP A 169 1.42 -13.09 17.09
C ASP A 169 1.26 -11.79 16.28
N LEU A 170 2.00 -10.75 16.66
CA LEU A 170 1.87 -9.42 16.06
C LEU A 170 2.32 -9.39 14.59
N ILE A 171 3.36 -10.15 14.22
CA ILE A 171 3.84 -10.21 12.84
C ILE A 171 2.79 -10.89 11.94
N GLY A 172 2.23 -12.02 12.39
CA GLY A 172 1.16 -12.69 11.67
C GLY A 172 -0.11 -11.85 11.55
N LEU A 173 -0.47 -11.08 12.57
CA LEU A 173 -1.58 -10.13 12.53
C LEU A 173 -1.31 -8.98 11.56
N TYR A 174 -0.08 -8.45 11.53
CA TYR A 174 0.34 -7.41 10.59
C TYR A 174 0.21 -7.91 9.13
N GLN A 175 0.76 -9.09 8.83
CA GLN A 175 0.66 -9.67 7.50
C GLN A 175 -0.79 -9.89 7.06
N LEU A 176 -1.64 -10.40 7.93
CA LEU A 176 -3.07 -10.57 7.63
C LEU A 176 -3.77 -9.22 7.41
N ALA A 177 -3.41 -8.17 8.16
CA ALA A 177 -4.02 -6.85 7.98
C ALA A 177 -3.78 -6.32 6.55
N TYR A 178 -2.57 -6.54 6.00
CA TYR A 178 -2.19 -6.10 4.65
C TYR A 178 -2.50 -7.12 3.55
N ALA A 179 -2.83 -8.37 3.89
CA ALA A 179 -3.06 -9.43 2.90
C ALA A 179 -4.19 -9.09 1.93
N LEU A 180 -3.91 -9.17 0.63
CA LEU A 180 -4.91 -9.17 -0.44
C LEU A 180 -5.59 -10.53 -0.57
N PHE A 181 -4.82 -11.59 -0.39
CA PHE A 181 -5.24 -12.96 -0.50
C PHE A 181 -5.11 -13.64 0.86
N LEU A 182 -6.21 -14.17 1.38
CA LEU A 182 -6.19 -14.94 2.62
C LEU A 182 -5.61 -16.35 2.38
N PRO A 183 -5.10 -17.05 3.40
CA PRO A 183 -4.41 -18.33 3.23
C PRO A 183 -5.20 -19.41 2.45
N GLU A 184 -6.52 -19.46 2.61
CA GLU A 184 -7.39 -20.36 1.84
C GLU A 184 -7.36 -20.01 0.35
N LEU A 185 -7.53 -18.73 0.03
CA LEU A 185 -7.52 -18.27 -1.36
C LEU A 185 -6.12 -18.37 -2.00
N GLN A 186 -5.04 -18.17 -1.21
CA GLN A 186 -3.67 -18.36 -1.72
C GLN A 186 -3.45 -19.81 -2.19
N ARG A 187 -3.90 -20.79 -1.42
CA ARG A 187 -3.81 -22.21 -1.80
C ARG A 187 -4.58 -22.54 -3.06
N ASP A 188 -5.76 -21.92 -3.24
CA ASP A 188 -6.56 -22.11 -4.44
C ASP A 188 -5.99 -21.42 -5.67
N LEU A 189 -5.27 -20.29 -5.47
CA LEU A 189 -4.65 -19.50 -6.54
C LEU A 189 -3.33 -20.06 -7.02
N LEU A 190 -2.56 -20.70 -6.14
CA LEU A 190 -1.26 -21.25 -6.51
C LEU A 190 -1.42 -22.55 -7.31
N ALA A 191 -0.54 -22.78 -8.26
CA ALA A 191 -0.41 -24.08 -8.90
C ALA A 191 0.04 -25.11 -7.86
N ALA A 192 -0.36 -26.39 -8.05
CA ALA A 192 -0.20 -27.46 -7.07
C ALA A 192 1.23 -27.61 -6.52
N ASP A 193 2.24 -27.36 -7.34
CA ASP A 193 3.65 -27.50 -6.95
C ASP A 193 4.17 -26.34 -6.08
N PHE A 194 3.41 -25.23 -5.96
CA PHE A 194 3.71 -24.12 -5.07
C PHE A 194 2.82 -24.11 -3.82
N ALA A 195 2.12 -25.20 -3.57
CA ALA A 195 1.12 -25.30 -2.50
C ALA A 195 1.71 -25.34 -1.07
N GLU A 196 3.04 -25.35 -0.88
CA GLU A 196 3.62 -25.07 0.42
C GLU A 196 3.43 -23.58 0.76
N PRO A 197 2.47 -23.23 1.61
CA PRO A 197 2.21 -21.84 1.90
C PRO A 197 3.43 -21.24 2.60
N LEU A 198 3.96 -20.17 2.05
CA LEU A 198 4.83 -19.30 2.82
C LEU A 198 4.11 -18.93 4.11
N SER A 199 4.67 -19.33 5.25
CA SER A 199 4.14 -18.97 6.55
C SER A 199 3.97 -17.45 6.59
N ASP A 200 2.74 -16.98 6.79
CA ASP A 200 2.39 -15.56 6.85
C ASP A 200 2.68 -14.72 5.59
N GLY A 201 3.00 -15.34 4.45
CA GLY A 201 3.41 -14.63 3.23
C GLY A 201 4.82 -14.04 3.32
N LEU A 202 5.62 -14.43 4.32
CA LEU A 202 7.00 -14.03 4.48
C LEU A 202 7.95 -15.20 4.24
N HIS A 203 9.09 -14.90 3.61
CA HIS A 203 10.18 -15.85 3.57
C HIS A 203 10.67 -16.15 5.01
N PRO A 204 11.00 -17.41 5.38
CA PRO A 204 11.40 -17.76 6.74
C PRO A 204 12.53 -16.92 7.33
N ALA A 205 13.55 -16.57 6.52
CA ALA A 205 14.65 -15.70 6.95
C ALA A 205 14.17 -14.27 7.29
N MET A 206 13.22 -13.72 6.54
CA MET A 206 12.62 -12.42 6.86
C MET A 206 11.79 -12.49 8.14
N ARG A 207 11.03 -13.57 8.31
CA ARG A 207 10.27 -13.78 9.54
C ARG A 207 11.19 -13.85 10.75
N GLN A 208 12.28 -14.63 10.69
CA GLN A 208 13.27 -14.76 11.77
C GLN A 208 13.93 -13.41 12.09
N ARG A 209 14.26 -12.64 11.06
CA ARG A 209 14.81 -11.30 11.23
C ARG A 209 13.85 -10.37 11.97
N LEU A 210 12.59 -10.34 11.55
CA LEU A 210 11.56 -9.52 12.20
C LEU A 210 11.30 -9.95 13.65
N ASP A 211 11.26 -11.26 13.93
CA ASP A 211 11.14 -11.78 15.29
C ASP A 211 12.29 -11.26 16.16
N GLY A 212 13.54 -11.27 15.67
CA GLY A 212 14.70 -10.72 16.39
C GLY A 212 14.64 -9.20 16.57
N GLU A 213 14.31 -8.44 15.51
CA GLU A 213 14.27 -6.97 15.55
C GLU A 213 13.09 -6.44 16.40
N THR A 214 12.01 -7.19 16.55
CA THR A 214 10.83 -6.78 17.34
C THR A 214 10.82 -7.36 18.76
N GLN A 215 11.77 -8.24 19.08
CA GLN A 215 11.88 -8.85 20.39
C GLN A 215 12.07 -7.80 21.48
N GLY A 216 11.24 -7.82 22.51
CA GLY A 216 11.29 -6.86 23.61
C GLY A 216 10.77 -5.46 23.32
N CYS A 217 10.37 -5.19 22.06
CA CYS A 217 9.77 -3.92 21.69
C CYS A 217 8.31 -3.81 22.17
N SER A 218 7.86 -2.56 22.41
CA SER A 218 6.44 -2.30 22.54
C SER A 218 5.69 -2.62 21.22
N PRO A 219 4.37 -2.83 21.26
CA PRO A 219 3.60 -3.06 20.04
C PRO A 219 3.71 -1.92 19.01
N LEU A 220 3.80 -0.66 19.44
CA LEU A 220 3.91 0.48 18.53
C LEU A 220 5.28 0.52 17.84
N THR A 221 6.34 0.30 18.59
CA THR A 221 7.70 0.23 18.04
C THR A 221 7.84 -0.99 17.10
N ALA A 222 7.31 -2.16 17.47
CA ALA A 222 7.33 -3.35 16.62
C ALA A 222 6.58 -3.11 15.30
N ILE A 223 5.41 -2.46 15.33
CA ILE A 223 4.67 -2.08 14.12
C ILE A 223 5.49 -1.12 13.27
N SER A 224 6.11 -0.10 13.87
CA SER A 224 6.95 0.84 13.12
C SER A 224 8.13 0.13 12.43
N ILE A 225 8.76 -0.85 13.07
CA ILE A 225 9.81 -1.69 12.46
C ILE A 225 9.25 -2.46 11.27
N MET A 226 8.10 -3.11 11.41
CA MET A 226 7.46 -3.87 10.32
C MET A 226 7.05 -2.95 9.15
N GLU A 227 6.49 -1.77 9.43
CA GLU A 227 6.16 -0.79 8.39
C GLU A 227 7.42 -0.32 7.65
N GLN A 228 8.52 -0.08 8.35
CA GLN A 228 9.78 0.34 7.74
C GLN A 228 10.44 -0.80 6.94
N ARG A 229 10.44 -2.03 7.44
CA ARG A 229 11.11 -3.16 6.79
C ARG A 229 10.32 -3.72 5.62
N ILE A 230 9.02 -3.94 5.80
CA ILE A 230 8.18 -4.64 4.82
C ILE A 230 7.54 -3.61 3.87
N PHE A 231 6.72 -2.72 4.40
CA PHE A 231 5.91 -1.84 3.56
C PHE A 231 6.75 -0.75 2.90
N LEU A 232 7.58 -0.06 3.68
CA LEU A 232 8.44 0.98 3.15
C LEU A 232 9.61 0.40 2.34
N GLY A 233 10.43 -0.49 2.94
CA GLY A 233 11.67 -0.96 2.35
C GLY A 233 11.46 -1.89 1.16
N GLU A 234 10.68 -2.97 1.34
CA GLU A 234 10.50 -3.99 0.30
C GLU A 234 9.48 -3.61 -0.77
N ARG A 235 8.67 -2.58 -0.54
CA ARG A 235 7.63 -2.18 -1.47
C ARG A 235 7.77 -0.74 -1.93
N LEU A 236 7.49 0.25 -1.07
CA LEU A 236 7.39 1.64 -1.53
C LEU A 236 8.71 2.20 -2.08
N LEU A 237 9.84 1.96 -1.41
CA LEU A 237 11.12 2.49 -1.88
C LEU A 237 11.58 1.80 -3.16
N ARG A 238 11.42 0.48 -3.27
CA ARG A 238 11.77 -0.27 -4.48
C ARG A 238 10.90 0.14 -5.66
N ASP A 239 9.58 0.21 -5.47
CA ASP A 239 8.65 0.63 -6.51
C ASP A 239 8.92 2.06 -6.98
N ASN A 240 9.20 2.97 -6.03
CA ASN A 240 9.50 4.36 -6.35
C ASN A 240 10.84 4.48 -7.11
N ASP A 241 11.88 3.76 -6.69
CA ASP A 241 13.19 3.80 -7.33
C ASP A 241 13.11 3.27 -8.76
N ALA A 242 12.62 2.05 -8.96
CA ALA A 242 12.49 1.44 -10.28
C ALA A 242 11.66 2.32 -11.24
N ALA A 243 10.49 2.77 -10.80
CA ALA A 243 9.59 3.57 -11.61
C ALA A 243 10.12 4.97 -11.93
N SER A 244 10.78 5.63 -10.98
CA SER A 244 11.33 6.96 -11.19
C SER A 244 12.58 6.92 -12.06
N MET A 245 13.45 5.93 -11.85
CA MET A 245 14.65 5.76 -12.67
C MET A 245 14.32 5.37 -14.11
N ALA A 246 13.27 4.60 -14.35
CA ALA A 246 12.78 4.34 -15.70
C ALA A 246 12.37 5.63 -16.45
N CYS A 247 11.96 6.66 -15.71
CA CYS A 247 11.69 8.01 -16.23
C CYS A 247 12.91 8.93 -16.22
N SER A 248 14.09 8.49 -15.82
CA SER A 248 15.29 9.32 -15.60
C SER A 248 15.02 10.48 -14.62
N LEU A 249 14.29 10.21 -13.54
CA LEU A 249 14.00 11.12 -12.45
C LEU A 249 14.58 10.56 -11.14
N GLU A 250 15.45 11.31 -10.48
CA GLU A 250 15.95 10.94 -9.14
C GLU A 250 14.89 11.33 -8.10
N GLN A 251 14.39 10.36 -7.35
CA GLN A 251 13.46 10.62 -6.24
C GLN A 251 14.19 10.59 -4.91
N ARG A 252 14.15 11.71 -4.19
CA ARG A 252 14.72 11.85 -2.83
C ARG A 252 13.64 11.76 -1.78
N VAL A 253 13.93 11.03 -0.69
CA VAL A 253 13.00 10.73 0.41
C VAL A 253 13.61 11.16 1.76
N PRO A 254 13.64 12.46 2.10
CA PRO A 254 14.36 12.97 3.27
C PRO A 254 13.89 12.38 4.60
N LEU A 255 12.63 11.92 4.70
CA LEU A 255 12.11 11.29 5.92
C LEU A 255 12.67 9.87 6.14
N VAL A 256 13.37 9.31 5.16
CA VAL A 256 14.03 7.99 5.24
C VAL A 256 15.55 8.13 5.35
N ASP A 257 16.04 9.35 5.51
CA ASP A 257 17.47 9.58 5.78
C ASP A 257 17.90 8.85 7.06
N GLN A 258 19.05 8.17 7.00
CA GLN A 258 19.53 7.32 8.10
C GLN A 258 19.68 8.09 9.41
N VAL A 259 20.26 9.30 9.36
CA VAL A 259 20.48 10.11 10.56
C VAL A 259 19.14 10.53 11.17
N LEU A 260 18.15 10.89 10.33
CA LEU A 260 16.81 11.21 10.80
C LEU A 260 16.11 9.99 11.40
N LEU A 261 16.18 8.84 10.74
CA LEU A 261 15.62 7.57 11.24
C LEU A 261 16.15 7.20 12.61
N GLU A 262 17.49 7.25 12.79
CA GLU A 262 18.14 6.94 14.06
C GLU A 262 17.73 7.92 15.17
N ASN A 263 17.69 9.21 14.89
CA ASN A 263 17.29 10.22 15.88
C ASN A 263 15.81 10.09 16.26
N VAL A 264 14.92 9.91 15.29
CA VAL A 264 13.48 9.72 15.54
C VAL A 264 13.22 8.43 16.33
N SER A 265 13.96 7.36 16.02
CA SER A 265 13.82 6.07 16.74
C SER A 265 14.20 6.13 18.22
N ARG A 266 15.05 7.09 18.61
CA ARG A 266 15.44 7.33 20.01
C ARG A 266 14.44 8.17 20.80
N LEU A 267 13.46 8.78 20.12
CA LEU A 267 12.44 9.58 20.81
C LEU A 267 11.50 8.68 21.63
N PRO A 268 11.03 9.16 22.79
CA PRO A 268 9.97 8.46 23.52
C PRO A 268 8.73 8.26 22.66
N GLU A 269 8.07 7.12 22.81
CA GLU A 269 6.88 6.77 22.01
C GLU A 269 5.76 7.82 22.08
N ALA A 270 5.54 8.41 23.25
CA ALA A 270 4.57 9.48 23.42
C ALA A 270 4.89 10.71 22.54
N VAL A 271 6.17 11.03 22.35
CA VAL A 271 6.58 12.13 21.46
C VAL A 271 6.46 11.73 19.99
N ARG A 272 6.79 10.47 19.68
CA ARG A 272 6.86 9.97 18.32
C ARG A 272 5.48 9.68 17.73
N PHE A 273 4.61 9.04 18.51
CA PHE A 273 3.36 8.47 18.00
C PHE A 273 2.08 9.17 18.49
N GLU A 274 2.11 9.90 19.62
CA GLU A 274 0.91 10.47 20.18
C GLU A 274 0.64 11.91 19.71
N PRO A 275 -0.64 12.23 19.47
CA PRO A 275 -1.77 11.30 19.38
C PRO A 275 -1.73 10.47 18.09
N LEU A 276 -2.02 9.18 18.23
CA LEU A 276 -1.92 8.20 17.13
C LEU A 276 -2.64 8.64 15.85
N GLY A 277 -1.93 8.53 14.73
CA GLY A 277 -2.42 8.90 13.40
C GLY A 277 -2.43 10.40 13.13
N ARG A 278 -1.97 11.24 14.05
CA ARG A 278 -1.89 12.69 13.87
C ARG A 278 -0.51 13.16 13.41
N LYS A 279 0.56 12.37 13.61
CA LYS A 279 1.96 12.73 13.30
C LYS A 279 2.35 14.09 13.91
N ALA A 280 2.07 14.26 15.20
CA ALA A 280 2.11 15.55 15.87
C ALA A 280 3.46 16.28 15.74
N ILE A 281 4.58 15.55 15.88
CA ILE A 281 5.91 16.12 15.74
C ILE A 281 6.19 16.60 14.31
N LEU A 282 5.81 15.82 13.31
CA LEU A 282 5.95 16.19 11.89
C LEU A 282 5.09 17.42 11.56
N ARG A 283 3.86 17.50 12.07
CA ARG A 283 2.99 18.67 11.91
C ARG A 283 3.59 19.91 12.55
N ARG A 284 4.05 19.78 13.80
CA ARG A 284 4.63 20.91 14.55
C ARG A 284 5.85 21.51 13.86
N ILE A 285 6.72 20.70 13.30
CA ILE A 285 7.96 21.12 12.63
C ILE A 285 7.71 21.45 11.16
N GLY A 286 7.14 20.50 10.43
CA GLY A 286 7.01 20.55 8.97
C GLY A 286 5.91 21.47 8.48
N LEU A 287 4.84 21.68 9.26
CA LEU A 287 3.73 22.57 8.90
C LEU A 287 3.74 23.89 9.69
N SER A 288 4.85 24.21 10.36
CA SER A 288 4.99 25.46 11.10
C SER A 288 4.75 26.67 10.20
N GLY A 289 3.91 27.60 10.65
CA GLY A 289 3.54 28.82 9.90
C GLY A 289 2.32 28.66 8.99
N LEU A 290 1.78 27.45 8.84
CA LEU A 290 0.58 27.20 8.04
C LEU A 290 -0.66 27.10 8.95
N ASP A 291 -1.83 27.49 8.41
CA ASP A 291 -3.11 27.34 9.10
C ASP A 291 -3.42 25.85 9.32
N PRO A 292 -3.58 25.38 10.59
CA PRO A 292 -3.94 24.00 10.89
C PRO A 292 -5.22 23.52 10.23
N ALA A 293 -6.17 24.41 9.93
CA ALA A 293 -7.46 24.09 9.29
C ALA A 293 -7.27 23.49 7.88
N LEU A 294 -6.18 23.79 7.19
CA LEU A 294 -5.84 23.18 5.88
C LEU A 294 -5.66 21.65 5.97
N PHE A 295 -5.33 21.14 7.15
CA PHE A 295 -5.01 19.74 7.40
C PHE A 295 -6.02 19.03 8.33
N ASP A 296 -7.12 19.70 8.69
CA ASP A 296 -8.16 19.14 9.55
C ASP A 296 -9.20 18.37 8.73
N ARG A 297 -8.76 17.31 8.10
CA ARG A 297 -9.58 16.40 7.29
C ARG A 297 -9.20 14.94 7.56
N PRO A 298 -10.11 14.00 7.32
CA PRO A 298 -9.77 12.59 7.36
C PRO A 298 -8.62 12.27 6.40
N LYS A 299 -7.69 11.41 6.85
CA LYS A 299 -6.64 10.92 5.97
C LYS A 299 -7.28 10.16 4.81
N SER A 300 -7.04 10.60 3.60
CA SER A 300 -7.29 9.84 2.38
C SER A 300 -5.94 9.32 1.85
N GLY A 301 -5.89 8.07 1.44
CA GLY A 301 -4.76 7.58 0.67
C GLY A 301 -4.89 8.06 -0.77
N PHE A 302 -3.78 8.20 -1.48
CA PHE A 302 -3.81 8.43 -2.91
C PHE A 302 -4.40 7.18 -3.59
N VAL A 303 -5.50 7.36 -4.29
CA VAL A 303 -6.22 6.27 -4.97
C VAL A 303 -6.51 6.71 -6.41
N MET A 304 -6.06 5.89 -7.37
CA MET A 304 -6.43 6.06 -8.77
C MET A 304 -7.79 5.39 -9.03
N PRO A 305 -8.56 5.83 -10.03
CA PRO A 305 -9.87 5.27 -10.36
C PRO A 305 -9.77 3.91 -11.07
N PHE A 306 -8.91 3.01 -10.56
CA PHE A 306 -8.62 1.69 -11.15
C PHE A 306 -9.85 0.81 -11.33
N ASP A 307 -10.80 0.81 -10.38
CA ASP A 307 -12.00 -0.02 -10.52
C ASP A 307 -12.76 0.31 -11.82
N ARG A 308 -12.89 1.62 -12.11
CA ARG A 308 -13.55 2.09 -13.34
C ARG A 308 -12.72 1.79 -14.58
N TRP A 309 -11.42 2.07 -14.53
CA TRP A 309 -10.52 1.87 -15.68
C TRP A 309 -10.38 0.40 -16.06
N ILE A 310 -10.27 -0.49 -15.08
CA ILE A 310 -10.21 -1.94 -15.30
C ILE A 310 -11.49 -2.45 -15.97
N ARG A 311 -12.66 -1.94 -15.58
CA ARG A 311 -13.95 -2.36 -16.18
C ARG A 311 -14.18 -1.79 -17.57
N ARG A 312 -13.40 -0.79 -18.00
CA ARG A 312 -13.55 -0.08 -19.28
C ARG A 312 -12.30 -0.24 -20.16
N GLY A 313 -11.44 0.74 -20.20
CA GLY A 313 -10.30 0.82 -21.12
C GLY A 313 -9.26 -0.29 -20.93
N LEU A 314 -9.04 -0.77 -19.70
CA LEU A 314 -8.09 -1.85 -19.43
C LEU A 314 -8.71 -3.24 -19.54
N LYS A 315 -10.04 -3.37 -19.66
CA LYS A 315 -10.74 -4.65 -19.65
C LYS A 315 -10.19 -5.62 -20.69
N LYS A 316 -9.96 -5.15 -21.93
CA LYS A 316 -9.45 -5.98 -23.02
C LYS A 316 -8.07 -6.56 -22.69
N ALA A 317 -7.12 -5.75 -22.28
CA ALA A 317 -5.77 -6.20 -21.93
C ALA A 317 -5.79 -7.20 -20.75
N MET A 318 -6.64 -6.95 -19.76
CA MET A 318 -6.80 -7.87 -18.63
C MET A 318 -7.52 -9.15 -19.00
N ASP A 319 -8.54 -9.11 -19.87
CA ASP A 319 -9.20 -10.31 -20.42
C ASP A 319 -8.19 -11.19 -21.17
N GLU A 320 -7.37 -10.60 -22.05
CA GLU A 320 -6.35 -11.30 -22.82
C GLU A 320 -5.31 -11.99 -21.94
N THR A 321 -4.90 -11.36 -20.84
CA THR A 321 -3.90 -11.90 -19.91
C THR A 321 -4.49 -12.92 -18.93
N LEU A 322 -5.59 -12.57 -18.26
CA LEU A 322 -6.13 -13.37 -17.15
C LEU A 322 -6.92 -14.59 -17.61
N ARG A 323 -7.33 -14.62 -18.88
CA ARG A 323 -8.00 -15.76 -19.53
C ARG A 323 -7.09 -16.58 -20.42
N ASP A 324 -5.80 -16.25 -20.49
CA ASP A 324 -4.79 -17.10 -21.13
C ASP A 324 -4.29 -18.14 -20.11
N PRO A 325 -4.72 -19.41 -20.22
CA PRO A 325 -4.33 -20.43 -19.25
C PRO A 325 -2.81 -20.67 -19.24
N ALA A 326 -2.15 -20.58 -20.41
CA ALA A 326 -0.72 -20.82 -20.51
C ALA A 326 0.09 -19.71 -19.81
N ALA A 327 -0.29 -18.45 -19.98
CA ALA A 327 0.36 -17.32 -19.31
C ALA A 327 0.17 -17.36 -17.80
N VAL A 328 -1.04 -17.69 -17.33
CA VAL A 328 -1.38 -17.78 -15.90
C VAL A 328 -0.66 -18.96 -15.25
N GLU A 329 -0.61 -20.12 -15.89
CA GLU A 329 0.10 -21.29 -15.38
C GLU A 329 1.62 -21.09 -15.35
N ALA A 330 2.18 -20.44 -16.38
CA ALA A 330 3.59 -20.07 -16.42
C ALA A 330 3.99 -19.14 -15.27
N ALA A 331 3.07 -18.30 -14.78
CA ALA A 331 3.27 -17.47 -13.60
C ALA A 331 3.06 -18.22 -12.25
N GLY A 332 2.89 -19.55 -12.29
CA GLY A 332 2.71 -20.39 -11.11
C GLY A 332 1.31 -20.31 -10.48
N LEU A 333 0.32 -19.86 -11.24
CA LEU A 333 -1.06 -19.72 -10.77
C LEU A 333 -1.99 -20.77 -11.38
N ASN A 334 -3.14 -20.99 -10.71
CA ASN A 334 -4.20 -21.88 -11.18
C ASN A 334 -5.15 -21.10 -12.11
N PRO A 335 -5.18 -21.43 -13.44
CA PRO A 335 -5.98 -20.68 -14.41
C PRO A 335 -7.48 -20.65 -14.08
N ALA A 336 -8.04 -21.79 -13.64
CA ALA A 336 -9.46 -21.87 -13.33
C ALA A 336 -9.85 -20.97 -12.14
N THR A 337 -8.98 -20.83 -11.15
CA THR A 337 -9.21 -19.94 -9.99
C THR A 337 -9.05 -18.48 -10.37
N VAL A 338 -8.06 -18.15 -11.21
CA VAL A 338 -7.85 -16.79 -11.73
C VAL A 338 -9.05 -16.34 -12.56
N GLU A 339 -9.53 -17.19 -13.49
CA GLU A 339 -10.70 -16.87 -14.33
C GLU A 339 -11.97 -16.66 -13.49
N ARG A 340 -12.23 -17.52 -12.51
CA ARG A 340 -13.37 -17.34 -11.58
C ARG A 340 -13.28 -16.05 -10.79
N LEU A 341 -12.08 -15.68 -10.33
CA LEU A 341 -11.88 -14.44 -9.57
C LEU A 341 -12.07 -13.21 -10.46
N TRP A 342 -11.56 -13.26 -11.68
CA TRP A 342 -11.75 -12.22 -12.69
C TRP A 342 -13.23 -12.03 -13.02
N GLN A 343 -13.94 -13.12 -13.28
CA GLN A 343 -15.38 -13.06 -13.55
C GLN A 343 -16.16 -12.51 -12.35
N ALA A 344 -15.85 -12.95 -11.14
CA ALA A 344 -16.48 -12.44 -9.92
C ALA A 344 -16.26 -10.91 -9.72
N PHE A 345 -15.10 -10.41 -10.12
CA PHE A 345 -14.85 -8.96 -10.13
C PHE A 345 -15.73 -8.26 -11.19
N LEU A 346 -15.80 -8.78 -12.42
CA LEU A 346 -16.60 -8.20 -13.50
C LEU A 346 -18.10 -8.16 -13.14
N ASP A 347 -18.60 -9.19 -12.48
CA ASP A 347 -19.99 -9.30 -12.02
C ASP A 347 -20.31 -8.40 -10.81
N GLY A 348 -19.30 -7.68 -10.28
CA GLY A 348 -19.48 -6.79 -9.13
C GLY A 348 -19.72 -7.54 -7.83
N SER A 349 -19.20 -8.75 -7.67
CA SER A 349 -19.35 -9.56 -6.46
C SER A 349 -18.90 -8.78 -5.21
N PRO A 350 -19.73 -8.69 -4.15
CA PRO A 350 -19.41 -7.95 -2.96
C PRO A 350 -18.08 -8.40 -2.31
N GLY A 351 -17.22 -7.44 -1.97
CA GLY A 351 -15.94 -7.71 -1.32
C GLY A 351 -14.83 -8.17 -2.25
N ILE A 352 -15.04 -8.21 -3.56
CA ILE A 352 -13.98 -8.42 -4.54
C ILE A 352 -13.61 -7.06 -5.14
N TYR A 353 -12.43 -6.56 -4.77
CA TYR A 353 -11.97 -5.25 -5.21
C TYR A 353 -10.93 -5.38 -6.33
N TRP A 354 -10.77 -4.32 -7.09
CA TRP A 354 -9.83 -4.20 -8.19
C TRP A 354 -8.39 -4.62 -7.83
N SER A 355 -7.96 -4.36 -6.61
CA SER A 355 -6.59 -4.64 -6.16
C SER A 355 -6.19 -6.11 -6.24
N ARG A 356 -7.13 -7.05 -6.09
CA ARG A 356 -6.86 -8.49 -6.25
C ARG A 356 -6.57 -8.86 -7.70
N VAL A 357 -7.47 -8.48 -8.60
CA VAL A 357 -7.33 -8.81 -10.02
C VAL A 357 -6.14 -8.09 -10.63
N TRP A 358 -5.89 -6.86 -10.18
CA TRP A 358 -4.73 -6.09 -10.59
C TRP A 358 -3.41 -6.72 -10.13
N ALA A 359 -3.31 -7.21 -8.89
CA ALA A 359 -2.11 -7.87 -8.38
C ALA A 359 -1.78 -9.15 -9.18
N ILE A 360 -2.80 -9.93 -9.55
CA ILE A 360 -2.61 -11.12 -10.40
C ILE A 360 -2.16 -10.71 -11.81
N TYR A 361 -2.83 -9.71 -12.40
CA TYR A 361 -2.45 -9.18 -13.71
C TYR A 361 -0.99 -8.69 -13.73
N ALA A 362 -0.60 -7.90 -12.74
CA ALA A 362 0.77 -7.40 -12.61
C ALA A 362 1.79 -8.55 -12.47
N LEU A 363 1.48 -9.59 -11.70
CA LEU A 363 2.33 -10.77 -11.58
C LEU A 363 2.50 -11.51 -12.91
N VAL A 364 1.40 -11.81 -13.60
CA VAL A 364 1.45 -12.52 -14.89
C VAL A 364 2.22 -11.71 -15.93
N GLN A 365 1.94 -10.42 -16.03
CA GLN A 365 2.64 -9.51 -16.95
C GLN A 365 4.13 -9.40 -16.62
N TRP A 366 4.47 -9.31 -15.32
CA TRP A 366 5.85 -9.23 -14.88
C TRP A 366 6.61 -10.53 -15.21
N CYS A 367 6.05 -11.70 -14.95
CA CYS A 367 6.65 -12.98 -15.31
C CYS A 367 6.88 -13.08 -16.82
N HIS A 368 5.89 -12.69 -17.62
CA HIS A 368 6.01 -12.70 -19.07
C HIS A 368 7.12 -11.78 -19.57
N ARG A 369 7.17 -10.53 -19.12
CA ARG A 369 8.15 -9.51 -19.53
C ARG A 369 9.58 -9.85 -19.11
N ASN A 370 9.74 -10.40 -17.91
CA ASN A 370 11.04 -10.77 -17.35
C ASN A 370 11.46 -12.22 -17.69
N ARG A 371 10.65 -12.95 -18.48
CA ARG A 371 10.90 -14.34 -18.87
C ARG A 371 11.11 -15.26 -17.66
N VAL A 372 10.42 -14.99 -16.58
CA VAL A 372 10.37 -15.83 -15.39
C VAL A 372 9.20 -16.79 -15.57
N PHE A 373 9.52 -17.98 -16.06
CA PHE A 373 8.54 -19.04 -16.33
C PHE A 373 8.87 -20.25 -15.45
N ARG A 374 7.83 -21.00 -15.19
CA ARG A 374 7.94 -22.31 -14.59
C ARG A 374 8.46 -23.34 -15.60
#